data_7fc7b9072488435f2ae7d16c935eac3e
#
_entry.id   7fc7b9072488435f2ae7d16c935eac3e
#
_cell.length_a   1.000
_cell.length_b   1.000
_cell.length_c   1.000
_cell.angle_alpha   90.00
_cell.angle_beta   90.00
_cell.angle_gamma   90.00
#
_symmetry.space_group_name_H-M   'P 1'
#
loop_
_entity.id
_entity.type
_entity.pdbx_description
1 polymer ?
#
loop_
_entity_poly.entity_id
_entity_poly.type
_entity_poly.pdbx_seq_one_letter_code
_entity_poly.pdbx_strand_id
1 'polypeptide(L)'
;MPPDPVRARRFTEREHYIAVARLRVNNSGVRNTHFKKDQLYELLLDLRFWLAFGMAFLMLVANGPVSTFTPIIINDLGFSGLNSLLLVMPAGFIIGCIELAAPFCAMKFPGWRAYLVAITVCLTILASLLLWQLPQSATGAKLFAVYILASYGGGYAVLMSLQIANTAGYTKRSCASSGMFVGYCLGKHVQQHFPRLAR
;
A
#
# COMPACT_ATOMS: atom_id res chain seq x y z
N MET A 1 -19.96 18.48 -8.10
CA MET A 1 -18.93 19.51 -7.85
C MET A 1 -18.13 19.73 -9.13
N PRO A 2 -17.77 20.94 -9.49
CA PRO A 2 -16.93 21.17 -10.67
C PRO A 2 -15.55 20.52 -10.43
N PRO A 3 -14.98 19.85 -11.43
CA PRO A 3 -13.73 19.10 -11.30
C PRO A 3 -12.50 19.99 -11.10
N ASP A 4 -12.64 21.28 -11.29
CA ASP A 4 -11.54 22.25 -11.21
C ASP A 4 -12.05 23.57 -10.62
N PRO A 5 -11.49 24.07 -9.51
CA PRO A 5 -11.93 25.34 -8.91
C PRO A 5 -11.67 26.55 -9.83
N VAL A 6 -10.72 26.46 -10.74
CA VAL A 6 -10.42 27.53 -11.71
C VAL A 6 -11.50 27.64 -12.80
N ARG A 7 -12.18 26.55 -13.13
CA ARG A 7 -13.23 26.49 -14.18
C ARG A 7 -14.65 26.44 -13.62
N ALA A 8 -14.82 26.64 -12.31
CA ALA A 8 -16.13 26.60 -11.65
C ALA A 8 -16.94 27.84 -12.02
N ARG A 9 -17.90 27.71 -12.94
CA ARG A 9 -18.76 28.82 -13.43
C ARG A 9 -19.65 29.50 -12.37
N ARG A 10 -19.73 28.94 -11.14
CA ARG A 10 -20.58 29.46 -10.05
C ARG A 10 -19.81 30.19 -8.96
N PHE A 11 -18.51 30.32 -9.06
CA PHE A 11 -17.69 31.01 -8.07
C PHE A 11 -17.46 32.45 -8.49
N THR A 12 -17.53 33.36 -7.53
CA THR A 12 -17.06 34.73 -7.68
C THR A 12 -15.54 34.74 -7.78
N GLU A 13 -14.93 35.79 -8.34
CA GLU A 13 -13.46 35.91 -8.47
C GLU A 13 -12.73 35.71 -7.12
N ARG A 14 -13.32 36.23 -6.04
CA ARG A 14 -12.79 36.09 -4.68
C ARG A 14 -12.81 34.63 -4.20
N GLU A 15 -13.87 33.88 -4.49
CA GLU A 15 -13.99 32.47 -4.15
C GLU A 15 -13.02 31.60 -4.97
N HIS A 16 -12.78 31.93 -6.23
CA HIS A 16 -11.74 31.31 -7.05
C HIS A 16 -10.37 31.49 -6.41
N TYR A 17 -10.04 32.70 -5.97
CA TYR A 17 -8.76 33.00 -5.35
C TYR A 17 -8.57 32.21 -4.03
N ILE A 18 -9.59 32.17 -3.20
CA ILE A 18 -9.58 31.42 -1.93
C ILE A 18 -9.44 29.92 -2.19
N ALA A 19 -10.16 29.37 -3.17
CA ALA A 19 -10.10 27.96 -3.52
C ALA A 19 -8.72 27.56 -4.05
N VAL A 20 -8.11 28.38 -4.92
CA VAL A 20 -6.74 28.15 -5.42
C VAL A 20 -5.70 28.29 -4.30
N ALA A 21 -5.86 29.26 -3.40
CA ALA A 21 -4.96 29.43 -2.27
C ALA A 21 -4.98 28.19 -1.32
N ARG A 22 -6.16 27.61 -1.06
CA ARG A 22 -6.30 26.37 -0.28
C ARG A 22 -5.62 25.18 -0.94
N LEU A 23 -5.70 25.05 -2.28
CA LEU A 23 -5.00 23.99 -3.02
C LEU A 23 -3.47 24.15 -2.90
N ARG A 24 -2.99 25.37 -2.91
CA ARG A 24 -1.56 25.71 -2.75
C ARG A 24 -1.03 25.31 -1.37
N VAL A 25 -1.78 25.61 -0.31
CA VAL A 25 -1.44 25.24 1.08
C VAL A 25 -1.35 23.72 1.23
N ASN A 26 -2.23 22.97 0.55
CA ASN A 26 -2.26 21.50 0.58
C ASN A 26 -1.30 20.83 -0.42
N ASN A 27 -0.38 21.57 -1.06
CA ASN A 27 0.48 21.07 -2.14
C ASN A 27 -0.29 20.35 -3.27
N SER A 28 -1.59 20.59 -3.36
CA SER A 28 -2.43 20.07 -4.43
C SER A 28 -2.41 21.06 -5.58
N GLY A 29 -1.72 20.74 -6.67
CA GLY A 29 -1.68 21.59 -7.86
C GLY A 29 -3.04 21.68 -8.53
N VAL A 30 -3.31 22.81 -9.20
CA VAL A 30 -4.45 22.98 -10.12
C VAL A 30 -4.26 21.97 -11.27
N ARG A 31 -5.36 21.34 -11.72
CA ARG A 31 -5.33 20.37 -12.83
C ARG A 31 -4.71 21.02 -14.08
N ASN A 32 -3.51 20.63 -14.41
CA ASN A 32 -2.84 21.04 -15.63
C ASN A 32 -2.82 19.86 -16.60
N THR A 33 -3.45 20.00 -17.75
CA THR A 33 -3.52 18.97 -18.79
C THR A 33 -2.25 18.90 -19.64
N HIS A 34 -1.36 19.89 -19.53
CA HIS A 34 -0.09 19.88 -20.25
C HIS A 34 0.95 19.05 -19.49
N PHE A 35 1.47 18.03 -20.17
CA PHE A 35 2.55 17.19 -19.64
C PHE A 35 3.87 18.00 -19.63
N LYS A 36 4.48 18.11 -18.44
CA LYS A 36 5.76 18.81 -18.25
C LYS A 36 6.89 17.80 -18.13
N LYS A 37 7.73 17.69 -19.16
CA LYS A 37 8.87 16.74 -19.18
C LYS A 37 9.88 17.01 -18.05
N ASP A 38 10.09 18.28 -17.70
CA ASP A 38 11.00 18.67 -16.63
C ASP A 38 10.60 18.06 -15.26
N GLN A 39 9.29 18.00 -14.98
CA GLN A 39 8.78 17.37 -13.77
C GLN A 39 8.99 15.84 -13.74
N LEU A 40 9.02 15.20 -14.91
CA LEU A 40 9.34 13.78 -15.01
C LEU A 40 10.83 13.53 -14.73
N TYR A 41 11.73 14.34 -15.30
CA TYR A 41 13.16 14.22 -15.02
C TYR A 41 13.46 14.48 -13.54
N GLU A 42 12.83 15.48 -12.94
CA GLU A 42 12.95 15.77 -11.52
C GLU A 42 12.48 14.59 -10.65
N LEU A 43 11.38 13.90 -11.04
CA LEU A 43 10.91 12.71 -10.34
C LEU A 43 11.92 11.56 -10.42
N LEU A 44 12.47 11.31 -11.61
CA LEU A 44 13.41 10.21 -11.82
C LEU A 44 14.76 10.43 -11.09
N LEU A 45 15.12 11.67 -10.82
CA LEU A 45 16.29 12.03 -10.02
C LEU A 45 16.00 12.04 -8.50
N ASP A 46 14.73 11.98 -8.09
CA ASP A 46 14.33 12.02 -6.69
C ASP A 46 14.53 10.65 -6.02
N LEU A 47 15.49 10.56 -5.11
CA LEU A 47 15.76 9.35 -4.33
C LEU A 47 14.56 8.86 -3.54
N ARG A 48 13.68 9.79 -3.09
CA ARG A 48 12.46 9.44 -2.34
C ARG A 48 11.49 8.62 -3.17
N PHE A 49 11.40 8.93 -4.47
CA PHE A 49 10.60 8.14 -5.40
C PHE A 49 11.13 6.71 -5.53
N TRP A 50 12.43 6.53 -5.71
CA TRP A 50 13.04 5.21 -5.85
C TRP A 50 12.96 4.36 -4.59
N LEU A 51 13.10 5.00 -3.41
CA LEU A 51 12.89 4.30 -2.13
C LEU A 51 11.44 3.82 -1.98
N ALA A 52 10.45 4.68 -2.28
CA ALA A 52 9.05 4.30 -2.23
C ALA A 52 8.70 3.22 -3.27
N PHE A 53 9.23 3.33 -4.49
CA PHE A 53 9.10 2.33 -5.55
C PHE A 53 9.68 0.98 -5.11
N GLY A 54 10.89 0.96 -4.55
CA GLY A 54 11.53 -0.25 -4.03
C GLY A 54 10.74 -0.89 -2.89
N MET A 55 10.22 -0.10 -1.96
CA MET A 55 9.34 -0.60 -0.90
C MET A 55 8.05 -1.21 -1.46
N ALA A 56 7.40 -0.55 -2.41
CA ALA A 56 6.21 -1.07 -3.07
C ALA A 56 6.49 -2.40 -3.77
N PHE A 57 7.59 -2.47 -4.52
CA PHE A 57 8.04 -3.69 -5.19
C PHE A 57 8.28 -4.84 -4.20
N LEU A 58 9.05 -4.60 -3.14
CA LEU A 58 9.37 -5.63 -2.14
C LEU A 58 8.14 -6.14 -1.38
N MET A 59 7.22 -5.23 -1.01
CA MET A 59 5.96 -5.62 -0.36
C MET A 59 5.14 -6.56 -1.25
N LEU A 60 5.16 -6.34 -2.56
CA LEU A 60 4.40 -7.18 -3.50
C LEU A 60 5.09 -8.50 -3.84
N VAL A 61 6.42 -8.53 -3.84
CA VAL A 61 7.16 -9.81 -3.94
C VAL A 61 6.79 -10.71 -2.74
N ALA A 62 6.71 -10.14 -1.54
CA ALA A 62 6.30 -10.86 -0.33
C ALA A 62 4.85 -11.35 -0.35
N ASN A 63 3.96 -10.69 -1.10
CA ASN A 63 2.55 -11.09 -1.23
C ASN A 63 2.37 -12.50 -1.80
N GLY A 64 3.24 -12.93 -2.70
CA GLY A 64 3.14 -14.22 -3.37
C GLY A 64 3.16 -15.41 -2.44
N PRO A 65 4.22 -15.57 -1.65
CA PRO A 65 4.28 -16.61 -0.65
C PRO A 65 3.09 -16.54 0.31
N VAL A 66 2.71 -15.35 0.78
CA VAL A 66 1.59 -15.18 1.72
C VAL A 66 0.29 -15.72 1.11
N SER A 67 -0.08 -15.30 -0.08
CA SER A 67 -1.35 -15.71 -0.71
C SER A 67 -1.38 -17.19 -1.10
N THR A 68 -0.25 -17.75 -1.51
CA THR A 68 -0.16 -19.14 -1.96
C THR A 68 -0.04 -20.11 -0.80
N PHE A 69 0.76 -19.78 0.23
CA PHE A 69 1.03 -20.70 1.33
C PHE A 69 0.00 -20.63 2.46
N THR A 70 -0.77 -19.53 2.60
CA THR A 70 -1.80 -19.41 3.64
C THR A 70 -2.78 -20.57 3.65
N PRO A 71 -3.44 -20.98 2.54
CA PRO A 71 -4.35 -22.13 2.55
C PRO A 71 -3.63 -23.44 2.83
N ILE A 72 -2.38 -23.60 2.37
CA ILE A 72 -1.56 -24.79 2.59
C ILE A 72 -1.22 -24.92 4.07
N ILE A 73 -0.75 -23.84 4.70
CA ILE A 73 -0.43 -23.83 6.14
C ILE A 73 -1.65 -24.20 6.97
N ILE A 74 -2.83 -23.69 6.64
CA ILE A 74 -4.07 -24.02 7.37
C ILE A 74 -4.44 -25.50 7.17
N ASN A 75 -4.26 -26.04 5.97
CA ASN A 75 -4.50 -27.46 5.69
C ASN A 75 -3.53 -28.36 6.49
N ASP A 76 -2.25 -27.99 6.57
CA ASP A 76 -1.22 -28.70 7.33
C ASP A 76 -1.45 -28.69 8.86
N LEU A 77 -2.28 -27.75 9.34
CA LEU A 77 -2.74 -27.72 10.75
C LEU A 77 -3.81 -28.78 11.06
N GLY A 78 -4.17 -29.63 10.09
CA GLY A 78 -5.11 -30.76 10.25
C GLY A 78 -6.57 -30.41 9.90
N PHE A 79 -6.82 -29.26 9.27
CA PHE A 79 -8.16 -28.91 8.81
C PHE A 79 -8.44 -29.54 7.42
N SER A 80 -9.66 -30.01 7.17
CA SER A 80 -10.06 -30.47 5.85
C SER A 80 -10.02 -29.33 4.83
N GLY A 81 -9.85 -29.64 3.54
CA GLY A 81 -9.72 -28.62 2.48
C GLY A 81 -10.85 -27.58 2.48
N LEU A 82 -12.10 -27.98 2.76
CA LEU A 82 -13.24 -27.06 2.86
C LEU A 82 -13.13 -26.17 4.10
N ASN A 83 -12.79 -26.74 5.25
CA ASN A 83 -12.63 -26.00 6.50
C ASN A 83 -11.41 -25.05 6.44
N SER A 84 -10.34 -25.43 5.73
CA SER A 84 -9.21 -24.56 5.47
C SER A 84 -9.62 -23.31 4.70
N LEU A 85 -10.47 -23.42 3.69
CA LEU A 85 -11.02 -22.28 2.94
C LEU A 85 -11.93 -21.41 3.82
N LEU A 86 -12.76 -22.01 4.67
CA LEU A 86 -13.60 -21.25 5.61
C LEU A 86 -12.74 -20.47 6.64
N LEU A 87 -11.63 -21.02 7.09
CA LEU A 87 -10.71 -20.35 8.01
C LEU A 87 -9.88 -19.21 7.34
N VAL A 88 -9.82 -19.14 6.01
CA VAL A 88 -9.26 -17.98 5.30
C VAL A 88 -10.20 -16.78 5.32
N MET A 89 -11.53 -16.97 5.46
CA MET A 89 -12.48 -15.86 5.49
C MET A 89 -12.24 -14.86 6.64
N PRO A 90 -12.04 -15.29 7.91
CA PRO A 90 -11.70 -14.38 9.00
C PRO A 90 -10.39 -13.60 8.74
N ALA A 91 -9.40 -14.24 8.08
CA ALA A 91 -8.19 -13.55 7.68
C ALA A 91 -8.49 -12.36 6.76
N GLY A 92 -9.34 -12.55 5.74
CA GLY A 92 -9.77 -11.48 4.85
C GLY A 92 -10.46 -10.33 5.58
N PHE A 93 -11.29 -10.62 6.56
CA PHE A 93 -11.95 -9.59 7.39
C PHE A 93 -10.94 -8.80 8.23
N ILE A 94 -10.00 -9.48 8.89
CA ILE A 94 -8.95 -8.84 9.70
C ILE A 94 -8.04 -7.96 8.82
N ILE A 95 -7.64 -8.44 7.65
CA ILE A 95 -6.86 -7.69 6.67
C ILE A 95 -7.63 -6.43 6.25
N GLY A 96 -8.91 -6.55 5.89
CA GLY A 96 -9.76 -5.42 5.54
C GLY A 96 -9.86 -4.38 6.65
N CYS A 97 -9.97 -4.80 7.90
CA CYS A 97 -9.94 -3.90 9.07
C CYS A 97 -8.60 -3.16 9.18
N ILE A 98 -7.47 -3.84 8.99
CA ILE A 98 -6.12 -3.23 9.03
C ILE A 98 -5.94 -2.26 7.86
N GLU A 99 -6.38 -2.61 6.65
CA GLU A 99 -6.31 -1.77 5.46
C GLU A 99 -7.15 -0.50 5.57
N LEU A 100 -8.23 -0.52 6.33
CA LEU A 100 -9.03 0.67 6.63
C LEU A 100 -8.46 1.46 7.81
N ALA A 101 -8.03 0.78 8.87
CA ALA A 101 -7.53 1.41 10.08
C ALA A 101 -6.21 2.17 9.85
N ALA A 102 -5.27 1.61 9.08
CA ALA A 102 -3.96 2.22 8.87
C ALA A 102 -4.04 3.58 8.14
N PRO A 103 -4.76 3.74 7.00
CA PRO A 103 -4.97 5.04 6.37
C PRO A 103 -5.80 6.01 7.25
N PHE A 104 -6.78 5.49 8.00
CA PHE A 104 -7.58 6.32 8.92
C PHE A 104 -6.69 6.92 10.03
N CYS A 105 -5.83 6.13 10.64
CA CYS A 105 -4.83 6.61 11.60
C CYS A 105 -3.86 7.60 10.95
N ALA A 106 -3.43 7.36 9.72
CA ALA A 106 -2.56 8.25 8.96
C ALA A 106 -3.19 9.62 8.65
N MET A 107 -4.53 9.67 8.53
CA MET A 107 -5.26 10.94 8.38
C MET A 107 -5.37 11.69 9.71
N LYS A 108 -5.62 10.97 10.81
CA LYS A 108 -5.85 11.57 12.12
C LYS A 108 -4.57 12.10 12.77
N PHE A 109 -3.45 11.44 12.53
CA PHE A 109 -2.15 11.78 13.12
C PHE A 109 -1.16 12.21 12.03
N PRO A 110 -1.04 13.52 11.73
CA PRO A 110 -0.07 14.02 10.78
C PRO A 110 1.37 13.69 11.25
N GLY A 111 2.20 13.18 10.35
CA GLY A 111 3.58 12.77 10.65
C GLY A 111 3.76 11.28 11.02
N TRP A 112 2.70 10.55 11.33
CA TRP A 112 2.79 9.13 11.71
C TRP A 112 2.81 8.15 10.54
N ARG A 113 2.69 8.63 9.32
CA ARG A 113 2.59 7.79 8.11
C ARG A 113 3.77 6.82 7.95
N ALA A 114 5.00 7.30 8.12
CA ALA A 114 6.18 6.45 8.01
C ALA A 114 6.23 5.38 9.13
N TYR A 115 5.86 5.75 10.35
CA TYR A 115 5.78 4.81 11.47
C TYR A 115 4.70 3.74 11.25
N LEU A 116 3.55 4.11 10.69
CA LEU A 116 2.49 3.15 10.37
C LEU A 116 2.94 2.13 9.32
N VAL A 117 3.66 2.57 8.28
CA VAL A 117 4.29 1.64 7.31
C VAL A 117 5.26 0.71 8.01
N ALA A 118 6.15 1.24 8.86
CA ALA A 118 7.11 0.42 9.60
C ALA A 118 6.42 -0.59 10.52
N ILE A 119 5.39 -0.18 11.26
CA ILE A 119 4.62 -1.05 12.17
C ILE A 119 3.97 -2.20 11.41
N THR A 120 3.30 -1.93 10.28
CA THR A 120 2.64 -2.98 9.49
C THR A 120 3.64 -3.97 8.90
N VAL A 121 4.81 -3.52 8.46
CA VAL A 121 5.89 -4.40 7.99
C VAL A 121 6.48 -5.21 9.13
N CYS A 122 6.72 -4.60 10.30
CA CYS A 122 7.19 -5.31 11.50
C CYS A 122 6.20 -6.39 11.95
N LEU A 123 4.88 -6.12 11.90
CA LEU A 123 3.85 -7.12 12.20
C LEU A 123 3.92 -8.30 11.23
N THR A 124 4.13 -8.05 9.94
CA THR A 124 4.29 -9.11 8.94
C THR A 124 5.54 -9.95 9.19
N ILE A 125 6.67 -9.32 9.54
CA ILE A 125 7.92 -10.01 9.88
C ILE A 125 7.71 -10.87 11.14
N LEU A 126 7.09 -10.31 12.17
CA LEU A 126 6.79 -11.03 13.41
C LEU A 126 5.87 -12.22 13.14
N ALA A 127 4.83 -12.07 12.33
CA ALA A 127 3.95 -13.16 11.94
C ALA A 127 4.70 -14.28 11.21
N SER A 128 5.60 -13.94 10.29
CA SER A 128 6.41 -14.92 9.55
C SER A 128 7.39 -15.67 10.47
N LEU A 129 8.01 -14.99 11.43
CA LEU A 129 8.87 -15.59 12.45
C LEU A 129 8.08 -16.54 13.36
N LEU A 130 6.87 -16.16 13.80
CA LEU A 130 6.00 -17.01 14.57
C LEU A 130 5.64 -18.29 13.81
N LEU A 131 5.31 -18.20 12.53
CA LEU A 131 5.02 -19.37 11.71
C LEU A 131 6.20 -20.31 11.57
N TRP A 132 7.42 -19.78 11.56
CA TRP A 132 8.65 -20.58 11.43
C TRP A 132 9.05 -21.25 12.76
N GLN A 133 8.93 -20.53 13.89
CA GLN A 133 9.42 -20.97 15.18
C GLN A 133 8.43 -21.84 15.96
N LEU A 134 7.12 -21.68 15.76
CA LEU A 134 6.11 -22.37 16.54
C LEU A 134 6.01 -23.86 16.16
N PRO A 135 5.92 -24.77 17.17
CA PRO A 135 5.72 -26.20 16.93
C PRO A 135 4.34 -26.46 16.28
N GLN A 136 4.19 -27.59 15.61
CA GLN A 136 2.93 -27.97 14.93
C GLN A 136 1.75 -28.11 15.90
N SER A 137 2.01 -28.39 17.17
CA SER A 137 0.98 -28.50 18.20
C SER A 137 0.31 -27.19 18.60
N ALA A 138 0.94 -26.03 18.30
CA ALA A 138 0.40 -24.71 18.64
C ALA A 138 -0.53 -24.14 17.54
N THR A 139 -1.58 -24.89 17.18
CA THR A 139 -2.52 -24.58 16.11
C THR A 139 -3.12 -23.16 16.21
N GLY A 140 -3.58 -22.75 17.40
CA GLY A 140 -4.19 -21.44 17.62
C GLY A 140 -3.21 -20.28 17.39
N ALA A 141 -1.96 -20.40 17.86
CA ALA A 141 -0.94 -19.37 17.68
C ALA A 141 -0.51 -19.25 16.21
N LYS A 142 -0.40 -20.37 15.50
CA LYS A 142 -0.12 -20.37 14.05
C LYS A 142 -1.25 -19.74 13.25
N LEU A 143 -2.51 -20.05 13.59
CA LEU A 143 -3.67 -19.44 12.93
C LEU A 143 -3.71 -17.92 13.16
N PHE A 144 -3.41 -17.46 14.37
CA PHE A 144 -3.28 -16.03 14.66
C PHE A 144 -2.16 -15.37 13.85
N ALA A 145 -1.00 -16.02 13.73
CA ALA A 145 0.10 -15.53 12.90
C ALA A 145 -0.30 -15.42 11.41
N VAL A 146 -1.04 -16.42 10.88
CA VAL A 146 -1.59 -16.36 9.52
C VAL A 146 -2.51 -15.15 9.31
N TYR A 147 -3.34 -14.82 10.32
CA TYR A 147 -4.26 -13.68 10.24
C TYR A 147 -3.54 -12.32 10.21
N ILE A 148 -2.40 -12.21 10.87
CA ILE A 148 -1.61 -10.96 10.87
C ILE A 148 -0.64 -10.89 9.69
N LEU A 149 -0.33 -12.03 9.07
CA LEU A 149 0.72 -12.12 8.05
C LEU A 149 0.55 -11.12 6.90
N ALA A 150 -0.69 -10.82 6.49
CA ALA A 150 -0.99 -9.91 5.39
C ALA A 150 -1.17 -8.43 5.81
N SER A 151 -0.71 -8.03 7.01
CA SER A 151 -0.79 -6.65 7.52
C SER A 151 -0.06 -5.62 6.64
N TYR A 152 0.91 -6.07 5.82
CA TYR A 152 1.64 -5.20 4.89
C TYR A 152 0.71 -4.47 3.89
N GLY A 153 -0.50 -4.99 3.60
CA GLY A 153 -1.47 -4.34 2.71
C GLY A 153 -1.88 -2.95 3.21
N GLY A 154 -2.16 -2.80 4.51
CA GLY A 154 -2.41 -1.50 5.12
C GLY A 154 -1.19 -0.56 5.02
N GLY A 155 0.03 -1.09 5.18
CA GLY A 155 1.26 -0.35 4.97
C GLY A 155 1.44 0.15 3.55
N TYR A 156 1.09 -0.65 2.55
CA TYR A 156 1.13 -0.25 1.14
C TYR A 156 0.17 0.92 0.85
N ALA A 157 -1.04 0.89 1.38
CA ALA A 157 -2.01 1.98 1.22
C ALA A 157 -1.49 3.30 1.82
N VAL A 158 -0.86 3.23 3.01
CA VAL A 158 -0.24 4.40 3.66
C VAL A 158 0.99 4.88 2.89
N LEU A 159 1.81 3.97 2.35
CA LEU A 159 2.97 4.30 1.51
C LEU A 159 2.57 5.06 0.25
N MET A 160 1.51 4.62 -0.45
CA MET A 160 0.95 5.33 -1.60
C MET A 160 0.48 6.74 -1.21
N SER A 161 -0.21 6.87 -0.09
CA SER A 161 -0.64 8.16 0.45
C SER A 161 0.55 9.07 0.77
N LEU A 162 1.61 8.54 1.37
CA LEU A 162 2.84 9.27 1.72
C LEU A 162 3.53 9.79 0.46
N GLN A 163 3.69 8.94 -0.56
CA GLN A 163 4.31 9.32 -1.83
C GLN A 163 3.52 10.45 -2.51
N ILE A 164 2.20 10.34 -2.58
CA ILE A 164 1.34 11.35 -3.19
C ILE A 164 1.39 12.68 -2.42
N ALA A 165 1.41 12.62 -1.08
CA ALA A 165 1.47 13.82 -0.24
C ALA A 165 2.80 14.56 -0.34
N ASN A 166 3.90 13.84 -0.53
CA ASN A 166 5.25 14.41 -0.64
C ASN A 166 5.64 14.82 -2.07
N THR A 167 4.76 14.59 -3.05
CA THR A 167 5.03 14.92 -4.45
C THR A 167 4.25 16.18 -4.85
N ALA A 168 4.96 17.28 -5.11
CA ALA A 168 4.38 18.53 -5.61
C ALA A 168 4.38 18.55 -7.14
N GLY A 169 3.34 19.12 -7.72
CA GLY A 169 3.15 19.22 -9.17
C GLY A 169 2.26 18.14 -9.77
N TYR A 170 1.39 18.53 -10.71
CA TYR A 170 0.39 17.62 -11.26
C TYR A 170 1.01 16.47 -12.05
N THR A 171 1.93 16.78 -12.97
CA THR A 171 2.62 15.78 -13.79
C THR A 171 3.51 14.87 -12.94
N LYS A 172 4.28 15.44 -11.99
CA LYS A 172 5.16 14.70 -11.09
C LYS A 172 4.34 13.73 -10.22
N ARG A 173 3.21 14.16 -9.67
CA ARG A 173 2.31 13.35 -8.84
C ARG A 173 1.68 12.19 -9.64
N SER A 174 1.20 12.48 -10.86
CA SER A 174 0.62 11.47 -11.73
C SER A 174 1.66 10.42 -12.14
N CYS A 175 2.86 10.85 -12.53
CA CYS A 175 3.96 9.95 -12.88
C CYS A 175 4.45 9.13 -11.66
N ALA A 176 4.49 9.74 -10.47
CA ALA A 176 4.85 9.02 -9.25
C ALA A 176 3.84 7.90 -8.93
N SER A 177 2.54 8.20 -9.00
CA SER A 177 1.49 7.19 -8.78
C SER A 177 1.56 6.05 -9.80
N SER A 178 1.76 6.39 -11.08
CA SER A 178 1.91 5.39 -12.15
C SER A 178 3.18 4.55 -11.94
N GLY A 179 4.29 5.18 -11.54
CA GLY A 179 5.54 4.48 -11.24
C GLY A 179 5.38 3.49 -10.07
N MET A 180 4.71 3.89 -9.00
CA MET A 180 4.40 3.00 -7.88
C MET A 180 3.57 1.79 -8.34
N PHE A 181 2.61 2.00 -9.24
CA PHE A 181 1.82 0.91 -9.82
C PHE A 181 2.66 -0.02 -10.70
N VAL A 182 3.64 0.52 -11.44
CA VAL A 182 4.62 -0.29 -12.19
C VAL A 182 5.44 -1.15 -11.21
N GLY A 183 5.93 -0.58 -10.10
CA GLY A 183 6.61 -1.32 -9.04
C GLY A 183 5.76 -2.47 -8.49
N TYR A 184 4.47 -2.20 -8.24
CA TYR A 184 3.47 -3.20 -7.86
C TYR A 184 3.39 -4.34 -8.89
N CYS A 185 3.22 -4.02 -10.18
CA CYS A 185 3.09 -5.01 -11.25
C CYS A 185 4.36 -5.86 -11.41
N LEU A 186 5.54 -5.24 -11.32
CA LEU A 186 6.82 -5.94 -11.36
C LEU A 186 6.99 -6.90 -10.18
N GLY A 187 6.66 -6.45 -8.95
CA GLY A 187 6.67 -7.31 -7.77
C GLY A 187 5.77 -8.53 -7.93
N LYS A 188 4.55 -8.31 -8.45
CA LYS A 188 3.60 -9.39 -8.74
C LYS A 188 4.10 -10.34 -9.84
N HIS A 189 4.78 -9.82 -10.85
CA HIS A 189 5.37 -10.65 -11.91
C HIS A 189 6.48 -11.56 -11.37
N VAL A 190 7.42 -11.01 -10.60
CA VAL A 190 8.48 -11.79 -9.93
C VAL A 190 7.86 -12.86 -9.03
N GLN A 191 6.83 -12.52 -8.26
CA GLN A 191 6.08 -13.46 -7.44
C GLN A 191 5.61 -14.70 -8.21
N GLN A 192 5.04 -14.51 -9.40
CA GLN A 192 4.51 -15.63 -10.21
C GLN A 192 5.60 -16.57 -10.74
N HIS A 193 6.82 -16.08 -10.90
CA HIS A 193 7.96 -16.86 -11.36
C HIS A 193 8.75 -17.54 -10.23
N PHE A 194 8.59 -17.09 -8.98
CA PHE A 194 9.31 -17.63 -7.82
C PHE A 194 9.13 -19.15 -7.61
N PRO A 195 7.92 -19.75 -7.76
CA PRO A 195 7.74 -21.21 -7.65
C PRO A 195 8.44 -22.01 -8.73
N ARG A 196 8.78 -21.38 -9.88
CA ARG A 196 9.50 -22.04 -10.99
C ARG A 196 11.02 -22.01 -10.79
N LEU A 197 11.54 -21.08 -10.00
CA LEU A 197 12.96 -20.94 -9.68
C LEU A 197 13.38 -21.80 -8.47
N ALA A 198 12.40 -22.25 -7.66
CA ALA A 198 12.60 -23.09 -6.48
C ALA A 198 12.49 -24.61 -6.76
N ARG A 199 12.23 -24.99 -8.01
CA ARG A 199 12.27 -26.36 -8.53
C ARG A 199 13.59 -26.63 -9.24
#